data_52c1cca028ebef420e0700b5e0684f1e
#
_entry.id   52c1cca028ebef420e0700b5e0684f1e
#
_cell.length_a   1.000
_cell.length_b   1.000
_cell.length_c   1.000
_cell.angle_alpha   90.00
_cell.angle_beta   90.00
_cell.angle_gamma   90.00
#
_symmetry.space_group_name_H-M   'P 1'
#
loop_
_entity.id
_entity.type
_entity.pdbx_description
1 polymer ?
#
loop_
_entity_poly.entity_id
_entity_poly.type
_entity_poly.pdbx_seq_one_letter_code
_entity_poly.pdbx_strand_id
1 'polypeptide(L)' 'MSYYIYPDGTITEEPLSFMSDDYFVIQAEDYDEAYETALMMGLI' A
#
# COMPACT_ATOMS: atom_id res chain seq x y z
N MET A 1 10.91 -3.80 -2.75
CA MET A 1 9.84 -3.60 -3.75
C MET A 1 8.88 -2.54 -3.24
N SER A 2 8.30 -1.78 -4.13
CA SER A 2 7.38 -0.71 -3.74
C SER A 2 5.95 -1.23 -3.70
N TYR A 3 5.21 -0.83 -2.67
CA TYR A 3 3.80 -1.16 -2.53
C TYR A 3 3.00 0.12 -2.36
N TYR A 4 1.80 0.15 -2.92
CA TYR A 4 0.90 1.29 -2.89
C TYR A 4 -0.27 0.98 -1.97
N ILE A 5 -0.47 1.82 -0.96
CA ILE A 5 -1.50 1.62 0.06
C ILE A 5 -2.60 2.64 -0.18
N TYR A 6 -3.80 2.17 -0.51
CA TYR A 6 -4.95 3.03 -0.80
C TYR A 6 -5.78 3.27 0.45
N PRO A 7 -6.55 4.37 0.49
CA PRO A 7 -7.34 4.71 1.68
C PRO A 7 -8.37 3.65 2.07
N ASP A 8 -8.80 2.81 1.12
CA ASP A 8 -9.78 1.76 1.41
C ASP A 8 -9.14 0.49 1.96
N GLY A 9 -7.82 0.48 2.13
CA GLY A 9 -7.09 -0.69 2.63
C GLY A 9 -6.49 -1.56 1.54
N THR A 10 -6.65 -1.20 0.28
CA THR A 10 -6.07 -1.96 -0.83
C THR A 10 -4.56 -1.78 -0.88
N ILE A 11 -3.82 -2.87 -1.04
CA ILE A 11 -2.37 -2.86 -1.16
C ILE A 11 -2.00 -3.51 -2.48
N THR A 12 -1.26 -2.80 -3.32
CA THR A 12 -0.87 -3.30 -4.65
C THR A 12 0.60 -3.04 -4.92
N GLU A 13 1.16 -3.76 -5.88
CA GLU A 13 2.55 -3.55 -6.31
C GLU A 13 2.67 -2.45 -7.35
N GLU A 14 1.56 -2.00 -7.92
CA GLU A 14 1.57 -0.94 -8.92
C GLU A 14 0.32 -0.09 -8.79
N PRO A 15 0.37 1.18 -9.23
CA PRO A 15 -0.80 2.05 -9.15
C PRO A 15 -1.93 1.52 -10.01
N LEU A 16 -3.17 1.60 -9.49
CA LEU A 16 -4.36 1.16 -10.20
C LEU A 16 -5.02 2.37 -10.86
N SER A 17 -5.14 2.33 -12.19
CA SER A 17 -5.64 3.49 -12.95
C SER A 17 -7.09 3.84 -12.67
N PHE A 18 -7.87 2.88 -12.16
CA PHE A 18 -9.28 3.11 -11.86
C PHE A 18 -9.51 3.60 -10.43
N MET A 19 -8.47 3.68 -9.61
CA MET A 19 -8.57 4.18 -8.24
C MET A 19 -8.01 5.60 -8.17
N SER A 20 -8.27 6.28 -7.06
CA SER A 20 -7.76 7.64 -6.86
C SER A 20 -6.24 7.65 -6.78
N ASP A 21 -5.63 8.81 -6.99
CA ASP A 21 -4.19 8.98 -6.82
C ASP A 21 -3.79 9.18 -5.36
N ASP A 22 -4.73 9.03 -4.45
CA ASP A 22 -4.55 9.31 -3.04
C ASP A 22 -4.05 8.06 -2.31
N TYR A 23 -2.79 7.73 -2.53
CA TYR A 23 -2.18 6.53 -1.95
C TYR A 23 -0.84 6.86 -1.34
N PHE A 24 -0.35 5.96 -0.47
CA PHE A 24 1.00 6.03 0.09
C PHE A 24 1.88 4.97 -0.55
N VAL A 25 3.16 5.29 -0.73
CA VAL A 25 4.13 4.34 -1.26
C VAL A 25 5.05 3.91 -0.13
N ILE A 26 5.19 2.59 0.05
CA ILE A 26 6.08 2.04 1.05
C ILE A 26 7.01 1.01 0.41
N GLN A 27 8.12 0.71 1.08
CA GLN A 27 9.05 -0.31 0.65
C GLN A 27 8.87 -1.56 1.51
N ALA A 28 8.75 -2.71 0.87
CA ALA A 28 8.60 -3.99 1.56
C ALA A 28 9.11 -5.10 0.66
N GLU A 29 9.47 -6.23 1.25
CA GLU A 29 9.98 -7.36 0.49
C GLU A 29 8.86 -8.22 -0.11
N ASP A 30 7.71 -8.24 0.55
CA ASP A 30 6.56 -9.00 0.08
C ASP A 30 5.27 -8.35 0.60
N TYR A 31 4.14 -8.93 0.20
CA TYR A 31 2.83 -8.41 0.57
C TYR A 31 2.59 -8.42 2.08
N ASP A 32 2.98 -9.51 2.75
CA ASP A 32 2.79 -9.60 4.20
C ASP A 32 3.52 -8.49 4.93
N GLU A 33 4.76 -8.21 4.54
CA GLU A 33 5.54 -7.14 5.13
C GLU A 33 4.89 -5.78 4.85
N ALA A 34 4.39 -5.59 3.63
CA ALA A 34 3.70 -4.36 3.25
C ALA A 34 2.47 -4.15 4.12
N TYR A 35 1.68 -5.19 4.32
CA TYR A 35 0.49 -5.13 5.14
C TYR A 35 0.82 -4.75 6.59
N GLU A 36 1.81 -5.42 7.18
CA GLU A 36 2.22 -5.12 8.55
C GLU A 36 2.74 -3.68 8.67
N THR A 37 3.52 -3.23 7.68
CA THR A 37 4.01 -1.85 7.69
C THR A 37 2.86 -0.86 7.64
N ALA A 38 1.88 -1.12 6.78
CA ALA A 38 0.71 -0.25 6.68
C ALA A 38 -0.07 -0.19 7.99
N LEU A 39 -0.21 -1.33 8.68
CA LEU A 39 -0.87 -1.36 9.99
C LEU A 39 -0.09 -0.53 11.01
N MET A 40 1.22 -0.71 11.06
CA MET A 40 2.07 0.00 12.02
C MET A 40 2.07 1.50 11.79
N MET A 41 1.96 1.91 10.53
CA MET A 41 1.93 3.33 10.18
C MET A 41 0.54 3.95 10.29
N GLY A 42 -0.47 3.14 10.56
CA GLY A 42 -1.84 3.62 10.66
C GLY A 42 -2.49 3.95 9.32
N LEU A 43 -2.01 3.34 8.24
CA LEU A 43 -2.55 3.59 6.91
C LEU A 43 -3.80 2.76 6.62
N ILE A 44 -3.98 1.68 7.35
CA ILE A 44 -5.16 0.83 7.24
C ILE A 44 -5.65 0.39 8.60
#